data_2f49c5e316abb47bda2c5b4a338b3a83
#
_entry.id   2f49c5e316abb47bda2c5b4a338b3a83
#
_cell.length_a   1.000
_cell.length_b   1.000
_cell.length_c   1.000
_cell.angle_alpha   90.00
_cell.angle_beta   90.00
_cell.angle_gamma   90.00
#
_symmetry.space_group_name_H-M   'P 1'
#
loop_
_entity.id
_entity.type
_entity.pdbx_description
1 polymer ?
#
loop_
_entity_poly.entity_id
_entity_poly.type
_entity_poly.pdbx_seq_one_letter_code
_entity_poly.pdbx_strand_id
1 'polypeptide(L)'
;MKICKILLSFLLFTSVYLNAQPLTLSLERTIALAGDSSLEAFRTKNMFLAGYWQYRTFKAGRLPSLTLNLTPAQYYRDITKRYNYDENIEEYRTQQSFYANGNLQVKQNFDLLGGTFYLDSELGYMRNFGENTYNQYTTVPIRIGYSQSLLGYNPFRWERKIEPLKYEKAKKELLYNIENISEQATTYFFALAMAQAEYDLAKENVASTDTLYRTGQERHKIAAINKAELLTLKLDAVNARNTLQNADIALKRAMFSLASFLNFDKNTEIRLRLPGRPKDMQISVDEALTLARENNPKFLDMKQQVLEAEQQVDKTKKEAMFNASINASIGFNQVSDKMKEAYRNPLQQDVVSESVSIPLVDWGVRKGKHNIAKNNLNVTQISARQEELTVEEDVIMTVGDFNIQQNLISSAEEALDLAVMAYSETKQRFMIGKADINSLTLSLNRQQEAQRNYISALQNYWLSYFKIRKLTLHDFETGISLAREFDFTHGL
;
A
#
# COMPACT_ATOMS: atom_id res chain seq x y z
N MET A 1 11.29 -53.05 34.09
CA MET A 1 10.55 -51.77 33.84
C MET A 1 11.14 -50.54 34.56
N LYS A 2 12.20 -50.66 35.34
CA LYS A 2 12.84 -49.50 36.03
C LYS A 2 14.10 -48.94 35.33
N ILE A 3 14.73 -49.68 34.41
CA ILE A 3 15.94 -49.28 33.70
C ILE A 3 15.58 -48.38 32.45
N CYS A 4 14.43 -48.56 31.88
CA CYS A 4 13.97 -47.74 30.70
C CYS A 4 13.60 -46.29 31.07
N LYS A 5 13.24 -46.03 32.34
CA LYS A 5 12.89 -44.65 32.80
C LYS A 5 14.13 -43.79 33.12
N ILE A 6 15.27 -44.38 33.38
CA ILE A 6 16.52 -43.65 33.69
C ILE A 6 17.21 -43.23 32.36
N LEU A 7 17.11 -43.99 31.28
CA LEU A 7 17.64 -43.67 29.97
C LEU A 7 16.84 -42.54 29.28
N LEU A 8 15.54 -42.43 29.56
CA LEU A 8 14.68 -41.37 29.00
C LEU A 8 14.87 -40.04 29.72
N SER A 9 15.37 -40.06 30.98
CA SER A 9 15.66 -38.83 31.75
C SER A 9 17.00 -38.20 31.40
N PHE A 10 17.93 -38.95 30.78
CA PHE A 10 19.25 -38.42 30.40
C PHE A 10 19.27 -37.84 28.97
N LEU A 11 18.26 -38.10 28.16
CA LEU A 11 18.11 -37.54 26.79
C LEU A 11 17.46 -36.16 26.77
N LEU A 12 16.96 -35.66 27.91
CA LEU A 12 16.27 -34.38 28.03
C LEU A 12 17.15 -33.22 28.53
N PHE A 13 18.45 -33.45 28.78
CA PHE A 13 19.36 -32.42 29.30
C PHE A 13 20.56 -32.06 28.41
N THR A 14 20.55 -32.47 27.13
CA THR A 14 21.43 -31.81 26.17
C THR A 14 20.63 -30.66 25.58
N SER A 15 20.45 -29.60 26.33
CA SER A 15 20.27 -28.26 25.76
C SER A 15 21.56 -27.96 24.98
N VAL A 16 21.55 -28.31 23.70
CA VAL A 16 22.51 -27.81 22.72
C VAL A 16 22.35 -26.30 22.78
N TYR A 17 23.29 -25.63 23.45
CA TYR A 17 23.54 -24.22 23.21
C TYR A 17 23.99 -24.15 21.74
N LEU A 18 23.03 -24.09 20.81
CA LEU A 18 23.32 -23.57 19.50
C LEU A 18 23.75 -22.12 19.73
N ASN A 19 25.08 -21.91 19.76
CA ASN A 19 25.62 -20.60 19.54
C ASN A 19 25.04 -20.17 18.19
N ALA A 20 24.03 -19.31 18.22
CA ALA A 20 23.45 -18.76 17.02
C ALA A 20 24.58 -18.02 16.29
N GLN A 21 25.05 -18.61 15.18
CA GLN A 21 26.05 -17.94 14.36
C GLN A 21 25.44 -16.61 13.92
N PRO A 22 26.17 -15.51 13.95
CA PRO A 22 25.66 -14.22 13.49
C PRO A 22 25.17 -14.36 12.06
N LEU A 23 23.94 -13.91 11.83
CA LEU A 23 23.32 -13.92 10.50
C LEU A 23 24.07 -12.94 9.59
N THR A 24 24.80 -13.47 8.60
CA THR A 24 25.51 -12.61 7.64
C THR A 24 24.58 -12.25 6.48
N LEU A 25 24.37 -10.95 6.26
CA LEU A 25 23.50 -10.43 5.21
C LEU A 25 24.29 -9.57 4.20
N SER A 26 24.05 -9.79 2.92
CA SER A 26 24.37 -8.84 1.84
C SER A 26 23.20 -7.88 1.61
N LEU A 27 23.41 -6.80 0.84
CA LEU A 27 22.37 -5.86 0.51
C LEU A 27 21.22 -6.55 -0.25
N GLU A 28 21.54 -7.36 -1.26
CA GLU A 28 20.54 -8.08 -2.08
C GLU A 28 19.69 -9.02 -1.19
N ARG A 29 20.35 -9.74 -0.28
CA ARG A 29 19.64 -10.65 0.64
C ARG A 29 18.75 -9.90 1.62
N THR A 30 19.20 -8.73 2.08
CA THR A 30 18.41 -7.86 2.98
C THR A 30 17.17 -7.36 2.27
N ILE A 31 17.30 -6.91 1.01
CA ILE A 31 16.17 -6.44 0.20
C ILE A 31 15.19 -7.59 -0.07
N ALA A 32 15.67 -8.76 -0.45
CA ALA A 32 14.82 -9.93 -0.67
C ALA A 32 14.03 -10.29 0.59
N LEU A 33 14.68 -10.35 1.76
CA LEU A 33 14.02 -10.61 3.03
C LEU A 33 13.02 -9.52 3.41
N ALA A 34 13.33 -8.25 3.12
CA ALA A 34 12.40 -7.14 3.36
C ALA A 34 11.13 -7.26 2.50
N GLY A 35 11.27 -7.67 1.24
CA GLY A 35 10.14 -7.93 0.33
C GLY A 35 9.29 -9.13 0.75
N ASP A 36 9.88 -10.14 1.38
CA ASP A 36 9.19 -11.37 1.76
C ASP A 36 8.56 -11.30 3.17
N SER A 37 9.23 -10.71 4.15
CA SER A 37 8.89 -10.86 5.57
C SER A 37 8.56 -9.57 6.32
N SER A 38 8.81 -8.39 5.74
CA SER A 38 8.49 -7.13 6.42
C SER A 38 6.99 -6.89 6.54
N LEU A 39 6.57 -6.21 7.60
CA LEU A 39 5.16 -5.82 7.78
C LEU A 39 4.67 -4.92 6.64
N GLU A 40 5.56 -4.10 6.09
CA GLU A 40 5.24 -3.24 4.95
C GLU A 40 4.98 -4.05 3.67
N ALA A 41 5.71 -5.16 3.45
CA ALA A 41 5.45 -6.07 2.33
C ALA A 41 4.07 -6.74 2.46
N PHE A 42 3.70 -7.20 3.65
CA PHE A 42 2.36 -7.73 3.91
C PHE A 42 1.27 -6.68 3.69
N ARG A 43 1.49 -5.45 4.17
CA ARG A 43 0.57 -4.34 3.95
C ARG A 43 0.37 -4.07 2.46
N THR A 44 1.46 -3.95 1.72
CA THR A 44 1.48 -3.67 0.28
C THR A 44 0.73 -4.75 -0.51
N LYS A 45 0.97 -6.04 -0.19
CA LYS A 45 0.26 -7.16 -0.78
C LYS A 45 -1.25 -7.10 -0.51
N ASN A 46 -1.66 -6.82 0.73
CA ASN A 46 -3.07 -6.71 1.07
C ASN A 46 -3.76 -5.51 0.38
N MET A 47 -3.07 -4.39 0.20
CA MET A 47 -3.59 -3.25 -0.57
C MET A 47 -3.85 -3.63 -2.03
N PHE A 48 -2.92 -4.34 -2.66
CA PHE A 48 -3.12 -4.86 -4.02
C PHE A 48 -4.30 -5.84 -4.11
N LEU A 49 -4.40 -6.79 -3.15
CA LEU A 49 -5.52 -7.73 -3.09
C LEU A 49 -6.86 -7.03 -2.94
N ALA A 50 -6.93 -5.95 -2.15
CA ALA A 50 -8.15 -5.13 -2.05
C ALA A 50 -8.53 -4.53 -3.41
N GLY A 51 -7.58 -3.95 -4.14
CA GLY A 51 -7.79 -3.42 -5.50
C GLY A 51 -8.21 -4.48 -6.51
N TYR A 52 -7.60 -5.67 -6.44
CA TYR A 52 -7.98 -6.83 -7.26
C TYR A 52 -9.43 -7.25 -7.01
N TRP A 53 -9.82 -7.42 -5.73
CA TRP A 53 -11.18 -7.81 -5.38
C TRP A 53 -12.20 -6.72 -5.73
N GLN A 54 -11.84 -5.45 -5.61
CA GLN A 54 -12.69 -4.35 -6.06
C GLN A 54 -12.96 -4.45 -7.57
N TYR A 55 -11.93 -4.65 -8.38
CA TYR A 55 -12.08 -4.83 -9.82
C TYR A 55 -12.88 -6.08 -10.18
N ARG A 56 -12.65 -7.19 -9.46
CA ARG A 56 -13.42 -8.42 -9.65
C ARG A 56 -14.89 -8.27 -9.29
N THR A 57 -15.19 -7.55 -8.21
CA THR A 57 -16.55 -7.18 -7.81
C THR A 57 -17.21 -6.31 -8.85
N PHE A 58 -16.51 -5.33 -9.40
CA PHE A 58 -16.98 -4.52 -10.51
C PHE A 58 -17.35 -5.38 -11.73
N LYS A 59 -16.48 -6.32 -12.13
CA LYS A 59 -16.78 -7.25 -13.24
C LYS A 59 -17.98 -8.14 -12.93
N ALA A 60 -18.05 -8.70 -11.73
CA ALA A 60 -19.15 -9.57 -11.30
C ALA A 60 -20.49 -8.80 -11.25
N GLY A 61 -20.48 -7.54 -10.80
CA GLY A 61 -21.65 -6.67 -10.75
C GLY A 61 -22.27 -6.34 -12.14
N ARG A 62 -21.56 -6.69 -13.22
CA ARG A 62 -22.03 -6.57 -14.59
C ARG A 62 -22.67 -7.84 -15.14
N LEU A 63 -22.64 -8.92 -14.39
CA LEU A 63 -23.33 -10.16 -14.72
C LEU A 63 -24.75 -10.14 -14.14
N PRO A 64 -25.66 -10.96 -14.70
CA PRO A 64 -27.00 -11.09 -14.13
C PRO A 64 -26.94 -11.52 -12.66
N SER A 65 -27.63 -10.81 -11.79
CA SER A 65 -27.77 -11.18 -10.37
C SER A 65 -29.12 -11.87 -10.13
N LEU A 66 -29.13 -12.99 -9.43
CA LEU A 66 -30.31 -13.68 -8.97
C LEU A 66 -30.51 -13.44 -7.49
N THR A 67 -31.67 -12.90 -7.11
CA THR A 67 -32.00 -12.56 -5.72
C THR A 67 -33.35 -13.14 -5.34
N LEU A 68 -33.43 -13.81 -4.21
CA LEU A 68 -34.69 -14.22 -3.59
C LEU A 68 -34.99 -13.27 -2.43
N ASN A 69 -36.09 -12.53 -2.57
CA ASN A 69 -36.61 -11.65 -1.52
C ASN A 69 -37.79 -12.36 -0.84
N LEU A 70 -37.73 -12.48 0.45
CA LEU A 70 -38.77 -13.11 1.25
C LEU A 70 -39.30 -12.14 2.30
N THR A 71 -40.61 -12.05 2.38
CA THR A 71 -41.33 -11.44 3.53
C THR A 71 -42.14 -12.55 4.18
N PRO A 72 -41.56 -13.32 5.12
CA PRO A 72 -42.20 -14.53 5.63
C PRO A 72 -43.45 -14.27 6.49
N ALA A 73 -43.54 -13.11 7.13
CA ALA A 73 -44.68 -12.73 7.98
C ALA A 73 -44.77 -11.22 8.14
N GLN A 74 -45.91 -10.68 7.79
CA GLN A 74 -46.25 -9.29 8.04
C GLN A 74 -47.71 -9.21 8.50
N TYR A 75 -47.94 -8.70 9.69
CA TYR A 75 -49.29 -8.60 10.25
C TYR A 75 -49.65 -7.14 10.39
N TYR A 76 -50.81 -6.78 9.88
CA TYR A 76 -51.41 -5.47 9.99
C TYR A 76 -52.70 -5.54 10.80
N ARG A 77 -52.86 -4.61 11.70
CA ARG A 77 -54.13 -4.30 12.35
C ARG A 77 -54.32 -2.81 12.33
N ASP A 78 -55.33 -2.37 11.59
CA ASP A 78 -55.63 -0.96 11.46
C ASP A 78 -57.13 -0.74 11.57
N ILE A 79 -57.53 0.49 11.94
CA ILE A 79 -58.91 0.91 11.97
C ILE A 79 -59.13 1.83 10.79
N THR A 80 -59.93 1.37 9.84
CA THR A 80 -60.26 2.17 8.62
C THR A 80 -61.72 2.54 8.62
N LYS A 81 -62.00 3.76 8.19
CA LYS A 81 -63.36 4.24 7.96
C LYS A 81 -63.84 3.65 6.63
N ARG A 82 -64.96 2.91 6.70
CA ARG A 82 -65.57 2.33 5.48
C ARG A 82 -67.04 2.65 5.43
N TYR A 83 -67.55 2.85 4.21
CA TYR A 83 -68.95 3.04 3.94
C TYR A 83 -69.70 1.72 3.96
N ASN A 84 -70.73 1.61 4.81
CA ASN A 84 -71.64 0.50 4.84
C ASN A 84 -72.84 0.83 3.90
N TYR A 85 -72.94 0.11 2.79
CA TYR A 85 -73.99 0.33 1.81
C TYR A 85 -75.38 -0.08 2.29
N ASP A 86 -75.48 -1.06 3.21
CA ASP A 86 -76.76 -1.55 3.69
C ASP A 86 -77.41 -0.58 4.67
N GLU A 87 -76.61 0.09 5.47
CA GLU A 87 -77.09 1.05 6.46
C GLU A 87 -76.91 2.53 6.01
N ASN A 88 -76.28 2.76 4.88
CA ASN A 88 -76.00 4.07 4.32
C ASN A 88 -75.21 5.02 5.27
N ILE A 89 -74.29 4.42 6.05
CA ILE A 89 -73.45 5.15 7.05
C ILE A 89 -71.98 4.82 6.84
N GLU A 90 -71.13 5.73 7.32
CA GLU A 90 -69.69 5.49 7.48
C GLU A 90 -69.43 4.94 8.84
N GLU A 91 -68.77 3.75 8.93
CA GLU A 91 -68.40 3.15 10.18
C GLU A 91 -66.90 2.85 10.26
N TYR A 92 -66.34 2.84 11.47
CA TYR A 92 -64.96 2.43 11.70
C TYR A 92 -64.89 0.92 11.87
N ARG A 93 -64.21 0.25 10.92
CA ARG A 93 -63.99 -1.20 10.98
C ARG A 93 -62.53 -1.54 11.22
N THR A 94 -62.28 -2.48 12.13
CA THR A 94 -60.94 -3.02 12.33
C THR A 94 -60.62 -3.96 11.16
N GLN A 95 -59.57 -3.58 10.41
CA GLN A 95 -59.01 -4.45 9.36
C GLN A 95 -57.81 -5.16 9.94
N GLN A 96 -57.77 -6.47 9.86
CA GLN A 96 -56.65 -7.32 10.28
C GLN A 96 -56.25 -8.19 9.09
N SER A 97 -54.97 -8.17 8.74
CA SER A 97 -54.46 -8.99 7.66
C SER A 97 -53.05 -9.51 7.97
N PHE A 98 -52.83 -10.72 7.54
CA PHE A 98 -51.51 -11.34 7.50
C PHE A 98 -51.10 -11.45 6.04
N TYR A 99 -49.83 -11.07 5.78
CA TYR A 99 -49.26 -11.11 4.46
C TYR A 99 -47.90 -11.81 4.50
N ALA A 100 -47.64 -12.67 3.52
CA ALA A 100 -46.36 -13.30 3.28
C ALA A 100 -46.08 -13.31 1.78
N ASN A 101 -44.87 -12.99 1.37
CA ASN A 101 -44.50 -13.08 -0.05
C ASN A 101 -43.08 -13.57 -0.26
N GLY A 102 -42.86 -14.15 -1.44
CA GLY A 102 -41.56 -14.48 -1.99
C GLY A 102 -41.44 -14.00 -3.43
N ASN A 103 -40.36 -13.29 -3.72
CA ASN A 103 -40.04 -12.78 -5.05
C ASN A 103 -38.65 -13.23 -5.47
N LEU A 104 -38.58 -14.00 -6.54
CA LEU A 104 -37.35 -14.42 -7.20
C LEU A 104 -37.09 -13.51 -8.38
N GLN A 105 -35.96 -12.77 -8.36
CA GLN A 105 -35.65 -11.74 -9.34
C GLN A 105 -34.26 -11.90 -9.93
N VAL A 106 -34.15 -11.89 -11.26
CA VAL A 106 -32.91 -11.71 -12.00
C VAL A 106 -32.83 -10.26 -12.44
N LYS A 107 -31.72 -9.58 -12.19
CA LYS A 107 -31.42 -8.22 -12.65
C LYS A 107 -30.18 -8.21 -13.50
N GLN A 108 -30.21 -7.47 -14.62
CA GLN A 108 -29.08 -7.24 -15.51
C GLN A 108 -29.00 -5.76 -15.87
N ASN A 109 -27.89 -5.12 -15.53
CA ASN A 109 -27.62 -3.75 -15.91
C ASN A 109 -27.24 -3.66 -17.39
N PHE A 110 -27.71 -2.63 -18.07
CA PHE A 110 -27.40 -2.35 -19.45
C PHE A 110 -26.54 -1.08 -19.56
N ASP A 111 -25.24 -1.27 -19.67
CA ASP A 111 -24.23 -0.22 -19.58
C ASP A 111 -24.40 0.93 -20.58
N LEU A 112 -24.84 0.60 -21.81
CA LEU A 112 -24.92 1.56 -22.91
C LEU A 112 -25.91 2.69 -22.62
N LEU A 113 -27.11 2.34 -22.17
CA LEU A 113 -28.19 3.28 -21.90
C LEU A 113 -28.33 3.62 -20.41
N GLY A 114 -27.72 2.82 -19.50
CA GLY A 114 -27.83 3.02 -18.06
C GLY A 114 -29.12 2.50 -17.45
N GLY A 115 -29.84 1.65 -18.17
CA GLY A 115 -31.07 0.99 -17.73
C GLY A 115 -30.79 -0.38 -17.10
N THR A 116 -31.85 -1.02 -16.60
CA THR A 116 -31.81 -2.33 -15.98
C THR A 116 -32.93 -3.21 -16.52
N PHE A 117 -32.56 -4.37 -17.08
CA PHE A 117 -33.50 -5.44 -17.36
C PHE A 117 -33.75 -6.24 -16.09
N TYR A 118 -35.00 -6.68 -15.90
CA TYR A 118 -35.32 -7.59 -14.83
C TYR A 118 -36.30 -8.67 -15.30
N LEU A 119 -36.12 -9.84 -14.71
CA LEU A 119 -37.02 -10.99 -14.82
C LEU A 119 -37.37 -11.39 -13.42
N ASP A 120 -38.64 -11.43 -13.08
CA ASP A 120 -39.09 -11.83 -11.75
C ASP A 120 -40.27 -12.77 -11.74
N SER A 121 -40.38 -13.53 -10.67
CA SER A 121 -41.48 -14.41 -10.33
C SER A 121 -41.85 -14.17 -8.87
N GLU A 122 -43.15 -14.04 -8.59
CA GLU A 122 -43.66 -13.70 -7.26
C GLU A 122 -44.79 -14.62 -6.84
N LEU A 123 -44.77 -15.01 -5.55
CA LEU A 123 -45.86 -15.68 -4.86
C LEU A 123 -46.19 -14.90 -3.59
N GLY A 124 -47.40 -14.38 -3.51
CA GLY A 124 -47.94 -13.71 -2.32
C GLY A 124 -49.04 -14.57 -1.68
N TYR A 125 -49.09 -14.53 -0.36
CA TYR A 125 -50.20 -15.08 0.43
C TYR A 125 -50.73 -14.00 1.33
N MET A 126 -52.03 -13.82 1.32
CA MET A 126 -52.73 -12.89 2.21
C MET A 126 -53.84 -13.64 2.94
N ARG A 127 -53.94 -13.42 4.25
CA ARG A 127 -55.10 -13.84 5.04
C ARG A 127 -55.70 -12.61 5.68
N ASN A 128 -56.96 -12.40 5.39
CA ASN A 128 -57.76 -11.35 6.02
C ASN A 128 -58.54 -11.96 7.17
N PHE A 129 -58.58 -11.29 8.32
CA PHE A 129 -59.29 -11.68 9.52
C PHE A 129 -60.47 -10.70 9.73
N GLY A 130 -61.55 -11.17 10.30
CA GLY A 130 -62.74 -10.36 10.57
C GLY A 130 -64.02 -11.13 10.20
N GLU A 131 -65.12 -10.44 10.03
CA GLU A 131 -66.42 -11.05 9.68
C GLU A 131 -66.35 -11.85 8.39
N ASN A 132 -65.57 -11.38 7.39
CA ASN A 132 -65.30 -12.05 6.12
C ASN A 132 -63.83 -12.57 6.11
N THR A 133 -63.53 -13.62 6.81
CA THR A 133 -62.22 -14.27 6.80
C THR A 133 -62.00 -14.97 5.48
N TYR A 134 -60.99 -14.62 4.70
CA TYR A 134 -60.58 -15.31 3.49
C TYR A 134 -59.07 -15.40 3.33
N ASN A 135 -58.65 -16.40 2.55
CA ASN A 135 -57.25 -16.54 2.12
C ASN A 135 -57.15 -16.14 0.63
N GLN A 136 -56.05 -15.55 0.27
CA GLN A 136 -55.81 -15.18 -1.11
C GLN A 136 -54.35 -15.45 -1.47
N TYR A 137 -54.16 -16.11 -2.61
CA TYR A 137 -52.83 -16.33 -3.19
C TYR A 137 -52.74 -15.45 -4.44
N THR A 138 -51.64 -14.65 -4.50
CA THR A 138 -51.33 -13.81 -5.66
C THR A 138 -50.07 -14.37 -6.30
N THR A 139 -50.10 -14.66 -7.58
CA THR A 139 -48.92 -15.14 -8.30
C THR A 139 -48.58 -14.25 -9.47
N VAL A 140 -47.31 -14.05 -9.70
CA VAL A 140 -46.73 -13.55 -10.94
C VAL A 140 -45.78 -14.67 -11.41
N PRO A 141 -46.25 -15.63 -12.22
CA PRO A 141 -45.44 -16.76 -12.65
C PRO A 141 -44.15 -16.33 -13.34
N ILE A 142 -44.23 -15.29 -14.21
CA ILE A 142 -43.11 -14.69 -14.90
C ILE A 142 -43.47 -13.25 -15.29
N ARG A 143 -42.55 -12.32 -15.09
CA ARG A 143 -42.61 -10.95 -15.58
C ARG A 143 -41.23 -10.52 -16.04
N ILE A 144 -41.14 -9.96 -17.25
CA ILE A 144 -39.94 -9.38 -17.84
C ILE A 144 -40.16 -7.87 -17.92
N GLY A 145 -39.20 -7.11 -17.46
CA GLY A 145 -39.30 -5.67 -17.53
C GLY A 145 -37.96 -4.97 -17.76
N TYR A 146 -38.07 -3.71 -18.10
CA TYR A 146 -36.96 -2.81 -18.32
C TYR A 146 -37.24 -1.47 -17.64
N SER A 147 -36.28 -1.01 -16.86
CA SER A 147 -36.32 0.29 -16.18
C SER A 147 -35.20 1.16 -16.69
N GLN A 148 -35.50 2.37 -17.14
CA GLN A 148 -34.54 3.30 -17.73
C GLN A 148 -34.79 4.71 -17.19
N SER A 149 -33.72 5.35 -16.69
CA SER A 149 -33.70 6.80 -16.47
C SER A 149 -33.45 7.50 -17.82
N LEU A 150 -34.38 8.26 -18.31
CA LEU A 150 -34.27 9.04 -19.54
C LEU A 150 -33.47 10.33 -19.21
N LEU A 151 -32.48 10.66 -20.01
CA LEU A 151 -31.66 11.87 -19.84
C LEU A 151 -30.88 11.93 -18.50
N GLY A 152 -30.95 10.87 -17.68
CA GLY A 152 -30.29 10.78 -16.38
C GLY A 152 -28.79 10.54 -16.49
N TYR A 153 -28.16 10.64 -15.34
CA TYR A 153 -26.77 10.26 -15.17
C TYR A 153 -26.62 8.73 -15.34
N ASN A 154 -25.68 8.29 -16.18
CA ASN A 154 -25.36 6.88 -16.37
C ASN A 154 -24.08 6.51 -15.60
N PRO A 155 -24.17 5.90 -14.41
CA PRO A 155 -23.02 5.51 -13.61
C PRO A 155 -22.16 4.44 -14.30
N PHE A 156 -22.79 3.48 -15.00
CA PHE A 156 -22.10 2.36 -15.63
C PHE A 156 -21.09 2.78 -16.70
N ARG A 157 -21.38 3.88 -17.42
CA ARG A 157 -20.47 4.45 -18.42
C ARG A 157 -19.17 4.97 -17.78
N TRP A 158 -19.27 5.58 -16.61
CA TRP A 158 -18.13 6.12 -15.87
C TRP A 158 -17.36 5.02 -15.18
N GLU A 159 -18.03 4.10 -14.50
CA GLU A 159 -17.41 2.93 -13.88
C GLU A 159 -16.59 2.11 -14.88
N ARG A 160 -17.11 1.94 -16.11
CA ARG A 160 -16.39 1.24 -17.18
C ARG A 160 -15.08 1.92 -17.59
N LYS A 161 -14.95 3.24 -17.39
CA LYS A 161 -13.72 3.98 -17.64
C LYS A 161 -12.78 4.00 -16.42
N ILE A 162 -13.35 4.14 -15.23
CA ILE A 162 -12.60 4.40 -14.00
C ILE A 162 -12.09 3.10 -13.37
N GLU A 163 -12.92 2.05 -13.26
CA GLU A 163 -12.55 0.83 -12.54
C GLU A 163 -11.37 0.03 -13.17
N PRO A 164 -11.26 -0.11 -14.50
CA PRO A 164 -10.06 -0.68 -15.11
C PRO A 164 -8.80 0.15 -14.84
N LEU A 165 -8.92 1.49 -14.82
CA LEU A 165 -7.81 2.39 -14.52
C LEU A 165 -7.34 2.24 -13.08
N LYS A 166 -8.26 2.11 -12.11
CA LYS A 166 -7.95 1.83 -10.70
C LYS A 166 -7.19 0.51 -10.54
N TYR A 167 -7.59 -0.50 -11.30
CA TYR A 167 -6.90 -1.80 -11.22
C TYR A 167 -5.48 -1.74 -11.81
N GLU A 168 -5.30 -1.07 -12.97
CA GLU A 168 -3.97 -0.84 -13.52
C GLU A 168 -3.08 -0.01 -12.59
N LYS A 169 -3.67 1.00 -11.95
CA LYS A 169 -2.97 1.77 -10.90
C LYS A 169 -2.56 0.88 -9.74
N ALA A 170 -3.44 0.04 -9.22
CA ALA A 170 -3.14 -0.86 -8.10
C ALA A 170 -1.99 -1.83 -8.40
N LYS A 171 -1.87 -2.32 -9.65
CA LYS A 171 -0.73 -3.14 -10.09
C LYS A 171 0.59 -2.36 -10.03
N LYS A 172 0.59 -1.15 -10.56
CA LYS A 172 1.78 -0.29 -10.55
C LYS A 172 2.13 0.21 -9.15
N GLU A 173 1.15 0.48 -8.29
CA GLU A 173 1.34 0.81 -6.88
C GLU A 173 1.98 -0.33 -6.10
N LEU A 174 1.62 -1.58 -6.40
CA LEU A 174 2.28 -2.74 -5.79
C LEU A 174 3.79 -2.72 -6.07
N LEU A 175 4.19 -2.56 -7.33
CA LEU A 175 5.59 -2.51 -7.75
C LEU A 175 6.31 -1.28 -7.16
N TYR A 176 5.67 -0.12 -7.19
CA TYR A 176 6.19 1.11 -6.59
C TYR A 176 6.48 0.94 -5.10
N ASN A 177 5.57 0.29 -4.36
CA ASN A 177 5.73 0.05 -2.94
C ASN A 177 6.79 -1.03 -2.64
N ILE A 178 6.96 -2.04 -3.51
CA ILE A 178 8.06 -3.01 -3.40
C ILE A 178 9.41 -2.29 -3.54
N GLU A 179 9.57 -1.41 -4.51
CA GLU A 179 10.79 -0.61 -4.66
C GLU A 179 11.00 0.37 -3.50
N ASN A 180 9.92 0.89 -2.93
CA ASN A 180 9.99 1.70 -1.71
C ASN A 180 10.49 0.89 -0.50
N ILE A 181 10.10 -0.38 -0.38
CA ILE A 181 10.62 -1.30 0.63
C ILE A 181 12.11 -1.54 0.39
N SER A 182 12.55 -1.70 -0.86
CA SER A 182 13.95 -1.85 -1.24
C SER A 182 14.80 -0.63 -0.85
N GLU A 183 14.29 0.57 -1.06
CA GLU A 183 14.90 1.83 -0.65
C GLU A 183 15.02 1.92 0.90
N GLN A 184 13.96 1.56 1.63
CA GLN A 184 13.98 1.52 3.09
C GLN A 184 14.94 0.45 3.63
N ALA A 185 14.94 -0.75 3.05
CA ALA A 185 15.87 -1.82 3.40
C ALA A 185 17.32 -1.37 3.22
N THR A 186 17.61 -0.66 2.13
CA THR A 186 18.92 -0.05 1.86
C THR A 186 19.30 0.96 2.94
N THR A 187 18.37 1.81 3.36
CA THR A 187 18.61 2.78 4.45
C THR A 187 18.98 2.08 5.75
N TYR A 188 18.23 1.07 6.19
CA TYR A 188 18.52 0.33 7.41
C TYR A 188 19.81 -0.50 7.31
N PHE A 189 20.07 -1.08 6.13
CA PHE A 189 21.31 -1.82 5.87
C PHE A 189 22.53 -0.92 6.04
N PHE A 190 22.58 0.22 5.39
CA PHE A 190 23.73 1.12 5.47
C PHE A 190 23.84 1.81 6.83
N ALA A 191 22.74 2.06 7.54
CA ALA A 191 22.79 2.55 8.92
C ALA A 191 23.47 1.54 9.86
N LEU A 192 23.18 0.23 9.70
CA LEU A 192 23.88 -0.81 10.45
C LEU A 192 25.34 -0.96 9.98
N ALA A 193 25.60 -0.91 8.68
CA ALA A 193 26.95 -0.99 8.14
C ALA A 193 27.85 0.13 8.68
N MET A 194 27.34 1.36 8.75
CA MET A 194 28.04 2.50 9.35
C MET A 194 28.33 2.25 10.84
N ALA A 195 27.32 1.80 11.59
CA ALA A 195 27.49 1.51 13.01
C ALA A 195 28.49 0.36 13.28
N GLN A 196 28.54 -0.67 12.42
CA GLN A 196 29.53 -1.73 12.48
C GLN A 196 30.94 -1.20 12.23
N ALA A 197 31.12 -0.39 11.18
CA ALA A 197 32.39 0.21 10.85
C ALA A 197 32.90 1.13 11.98
N GLU A 198 32.02 1.95 12.57
CA GLU A 198 32.36 2.82 13.69
C GLU A 198 32.74 2.02 14.95
N TYR A 199 32.04 0.92 15.24
CA TYR A 199 32.37 0.04 16.34
C TYR A 199 33.72 -0.64 16.15
N ASP A 200 34.00 -1.19 14.97
CA ASP A 200 35.26 -1.84 14.66
C ASP A 200 36.44 -0.85 14.73
N LEU A 201 36.30 0.35 14.20
CA LEU A 201 37.29 1.42 14.30
C LEU A 201 37.52 1.87 15.76
N ALA A 202 36.44 2.02 16.54
CA ALA A 202 36.56 2.41 17.94
C ALA A 202 37.27 1.33 18.78
N LYS A 203 37.01 0.03 18.49
CA LYS A 203 37.68 -1.10 19.11
C LYS A 203 39.18 -1.12 18.80
N GLU A 204 39.55 -0.90 17.54
CA GLU A 204 40.94 -0.79 17.11
C GLU A 204 41.62 0.43 17.78
N ASN A 205 40.92 1.57 17.86
CA ASN A 205 41.41 2.77 18.47
C ASN A 205 41.71 2.58 19.97
N VAL A 206 40.86 1.87 20.73
CA VAL A 206 41.15 1.53 22.15
C VAL A 206 42.45 0.73 22.27
N ALA A 207 42.61 -0.33 21.45
CA ALA A 207 43.82 -1.14 21.47
C ALA A 207 45.08 -0.32 21.11
N SER A 208 44.96 0.61 20.15
CA SER A 208 46.02 1.52 19.71
C SER A 208 46.39 2.51 20.81
N THR A 209 45.42 3.22 21.38
CA THR A 209 45.65 4.27 22.40
C THR A 209 46.17 3.67 23.73
N ASP A 210 45.71 2.49 24.11
CA ASP A 210 46.26 1.77 25.27
C ASP A 210 47.75 1.44 25.04
N THR A 211 48.13 1.00 23.85
CA THR A 211 49.54 0.73 23.50
C THR A 211 50.38 2.01 23.51
N LEU A 212 49.83 3.09 22.93
CA LEU A 212 50.49 4.40 22.90
C LEU A 212 50.69 4.98 24.31
N TYR A 213 49.69 4.84 25.19
CA TYR A 213 49.81 5.28 26.58
C TYR A 213 50.87 4.49 27.32
N ARG A 214 50.96 3.17 27.18
CA ARG A 214 52.03 2.33 27.77
C ARG A 214 53.42 2.74 27.25
N THR A 215 53.58 2.89 25.96
CA THR A 215 54.81 3.39 25.34
C THR A 215 55.17 4.79 25.86
N GLY A 216 54.18 5.67 26.01
CA GLY A 216 54.36 6.99 26.61
C GLY A 216 54.85 6.95 28.04
N GLN A 217 54.34 6.03 28.88
CA GLN A 217 54.80 5.83 30.23
C GLN A 217 56.31 5.46 30.29
N GLU A 218 56.75 4.54 29.44
CA GLU A 218 58.17 4.14 29.38
C GLU A 218 59.05 5.30 28.86
N ARG A 219 58.62 6.06 27.87
CA ARG A 219 59.34 7.24 27.37
C ARG A 219 59.41 8.35 28.39
N HIS A 220 58.39 8.56 29.20
CA HIS A 220 58.41 9.54 30.27
C HIS A 220 59.41 9.17 31.37
N LYS A 221 59.56 7.88 31.72
CA LYS A 221 60.56 7.40 32.68
C LYS A 221 62.00 7.77 32.28
N ILE A 222 62.29 7.80 30.99
CA ILE A 222 63.62 8.19 30.44
C ILE A 222 63.66 9.64 29.97
N ALA A 223 62.70 10.49 30.40
CA ALA A 223 62.57 11.90 30.07
C ALA A 223 62.46 12.20 28.55
N ALA A 224 62.08 11.22 27.74
CA ALA A 224 61.91 11.40 26.28
C ALA A 224 60.60 12.07 25.89
N ILE A 225 59.61 12.13 26.80
CA ILE A 225 58.38 12.96 26.66
C ILE A 225 58.10 13.68 28.00
N ASN A 226 57.41 14.83 27.88
CA ASN A 226 57.03 15.62 29.03
C ASN A 226 55.73 15.11 29.69
N LYS A 227 55.41 15.64 30.90
CA LYS A 227 54.22 15.24 31.65
C LYS A 227 52.90 15.59 30.93
N ALA A 228 52.85 16.70 30.20
CA ALA A 228 51.68 17.13 29.46
C ALA A 228 51.36 16.15 28.32
N GLU A 229 52.38 15.73 27.56
CA GLU A 229 52.24 14.70 26.51
C GLU A 229 51.74 13.37 27.08
N LEU A 230 52.23 12.92 28.23
CA LEU A 230 51.78 11.72 28.90
C LEU A 230 50.31 11.82 29.35
N LEU A 231 49.90 13.00 29.87
CA LEU A 231 48.50 13.25 30.25
C LEU A 231 47.55 13.26 29.01
N THR A 232 47.99 13.80 27.86
CA THR A 232 47.28 13.75 26.61
C THR A 232 47.04 12.31 26.16
N LEU A 233 48.07 11.46 26.15
CA LEU A 233 47.94 10.04 25.82
C LEU A 233 46.96 9.29 26.76
N LYS A 234 46.96 9.65 28.06
CA LYS A 234 46.00 9.09 29.01
C LYS A 234 44.58 9.54 28.73
N LEU A 235 44.40 10.82 28.40
CA LEU A 235 43.09 11.39 28.02
C LEU A 235 42.55 10.71 26.77
N ASP A 236 43.39 10.52 25.74
CA ASP A 236 43.03 9.85 24.49
C ASP A 236 42.59 8.40 24.74
N ALA A 237 43.29 7.66 25.63
CA ALA A 237 42.88 6.30 25.98
C ALA A 237 41.54 6.26 26.73
N VAL A 238 41.24 7.23 27.60
CA VAL A 238 39.93 7.35 28.26
C VAL A 238 38.83 7.70 27.25
N ASN A 239 39.10 8.66 26.38
CA ASN A 239 38.14 9.07 25.34
C ASN A 239 37.84 7.93 24.35
N ALA A 240 38.86 7.17 23.95
CA ALA A 240 38.69 5.99 23.09
C ALA A 240 37.75 4.95 23.70
N ARG A 241 37.86 4.67 25.00
CA ARG A 241 36.97 3.74 25.70
C ARG A 241 35.52 4.25 25.75
N ASN A 242 35.31 5.56 25.98
CA ASN A 242 33.99 6.18 25.95
C ASN A 242 33.40 6.13 24.54
N THR A 243 34.22 6.35 23.51
CA THR A 243 33.78 6.25 22.09
C THR A 243 33.36 4.81 21.76
N LEU A 244 34.11 3.79 22.24
CA LEU A 244 33.72 2.40 22.01
C LEU A 244 32.39 2.05 22.68
N GLN A 245 32.14 2.54 23.90
CA GLN A 245 30.85 2.31 24.58
C GLN A 245 29.68 2.96 23.79
N ASN A 246 29.88 4.16 23.31
CA ASN A 246 28.86 4.85 22.48
C ASN A 246 28.64 4.12 21.17
N ALA A 247 29.70 3.64 20.52
CA ALA A 247 29.61 2.87 19.28
C ALA A 247 28.90 1.52 19.48
N ASP A 248 29.14 0.82 20.64
CA ASP A 248 28.42 -0.41 20.99
C ASP A 248 26.92 -0.18 21.15
N ILE A 249 26.51 0.94 21.76
CA ILE A 249 25.11 1.30 21.90
C ILE A 249 24.50 1.63 20.51
N ALA A 250 25.22 2.37 19.65
CA ALA A 250 24.78 2.70 18.31
C ALA A 250 24.62 1.44 17.44
N LEU A 251 25.59 0.51 17.52
CA LEU A 251 25.54 -0.77 16.83
C LEU A 251 24.32 -1.60 17.24
N LYS A 252 24.07 -1.77 18.55
CA LYS A 252 22.90 -2.49 19.05
C LYS A 252 21.60 -1.86 18.59
N ARG A 253 21.52 -0.53 18.60
CA ARG A 253 20.35 0.20 18.12
C ARG A 253 20.10 -0.02 16.62
N ALA A 254 21.14 0.05 15.80
CA ALA A 254 21.03 -0.16 14.35
C ALA A 254 20.66 -1.62 14.02
N MET A 255 21.25 -2.61 14.73
CA MET A 255 20.85 -4.03 14.62
C MET A 255 19.37 -4.23 14.96
N PHE A 256 18.93 -3.66 16.09
CA PHE A 256 17.53 -3.74 16.50
C PHE A 256 16.59 -3.13 15.44
N SER A 257 16.96 -1.97 14.86
CA SER A 257 16.16 -1.30 13.82
C SER A 257 16.03 -2.16 12.58
N LEU A 258 17.13 -2.74 12.08
CA LEU A 258 17.10 -3.63 10.90
C LEU A 258 16.33 -4.93 11.19
N ALA A 259 16.58 -5.58 12.34
CA ALA A 259 15.88 -6.80 12.73
C ALA A 259 14.36 -6.55 12.84
N SER A 260 13.95 -5.43 13.45
CA SER A 260 12.55 -5.03 13.56
C SER A 260 11.91 -4.76 12.19
N PHE A 261 12.63 -4.09 11.28
CA PHE A 261 12.16 -3.84 9.92
C PHE A 261 11.97 -5.14 9.12
N LEU A 262 12.90 -6.11 9.28
CA LEU A 262 12.80 -7.42 8.64
C LEU A 262 11.82 -8.38 9.35
N ASN A 263 11.18 -7.94 10.44
CA ASN A 263 10.30 -8.76 11.27
C ASN A 263 11.00 -10.00 11.87
N PHE A 264 12.28 -9.86 12.22
CA PHE A 264 13.07 -10.85 12.93
C PHE A 264 13.00 -10.67 14.44
N ASP A 265 13.49 -11.67 15.20
CA ASP A 265 13.68 -11.53 16.64
C ASP A 265 14.63 -10.35 16.92
N LYS A 266 14.26 -9.55 17.92
CA LYS A 266 14.97 -8.31 18.28
C LYS A 266 16.41 -8.55 18.78
N ASN A 267 16.72 -9.77 19.20
CA ASN A 267 18.04 -10.18 19.68
C ASN A 267 18.89 -10.87 18.60
N THR A 268 18.43 -10.88 17.34
CA THR A 268 19.18 -11.50 16.25
C THR A 268 20.48 -10.74 16.01
N GLU A 269 21.61 -11.43 16.18
CA GLU A 269 22.91 -10.87 15.82
C GLU A 269 23.07 -10.86 14.30
N ILE A 270 23.18 -9.67 13.73
CA ILE A 270 23.31 -9.45 12.29
C ILE A 270 24.71 -8.91 12.01
N ARG A 271 25.40 -9.54 11.08
CA ARG A 271 26.63 -9.04 10.47
C ARG A 271 26.39 -8.72 9.00
N LEU A 272 26.86 -7.56 8.56
CA LEU A 272 26.70 -7.14 7.18
C LEU A 272 27.97 -7.34 6.38
N ARG A 273 27.77 -7.71 5.11
CA ARG A 273 28.80 -7.65 4.08
C ARG A 273 28.47 -6.49 3.14
N LEU A 274 29.32 -5.47 3.12
CA LEU A 274 29.15 -4.35 2.19
C LEU A 274 29.15 -4.85 0.73
N PRO A 275 28.31 -4.26 -0.13
CA PRO A 275 28.37 -4.51 -1.56
C PRO A 275 29.71 -4.01 -2.11
N GLY A 276 30.23 -4.69 -3.13
CA GLY A 276 31.38 -4.21 -3.86
C GLY A 276 31.06 -2.96 -4.67
N ARG A 277 32.09 -2.44 -5.35
CA ARG A 277 31.90 -1.30 -6.27
C ARG A 277 30.88 -1.70 -7.35
N PRO A 278 29.80 -0.90 -7.54
CA PRO A 278 28.83 -1.15 -8.59
C PRO A 278 29.47 -0.95 -9.99
N LYS A 279 28.86 -1.57 -11.00
CA LYS A 279 29.27 -1.36 -12.39
C LYS A 279 29.00 0.06 -12.84
N ASP A 280 29.87 0.59 -13.70
CA ASP A 280 29.66 1.91 -14.27
C ASP A 280 28.41 1.89 -15.17
N MET A 281 27.44 2.74 -14.87
CA MET A 281 26.17 2.86 -15.58
C MET A 281 25.78 4.33 -15.66
N GLN A 282 25.39 4.79 -16.86
CA GLN A 282 24.86 6.14 -17.06
C GLN A 282 23.40 6.04 -17.48
N ILE A 283 22.53 6.76 -16.81
CA ILE A 283 21.09 6.79 -17.11
C ILE A 283 20.77 8.08 -17.84
N SER A 284 20.08 7.96 -18.98
CA SER A 284 19.58 9.11 -19.73
C SER A 284 18.35 9.71 -19.03
N VAL A 285 18.35 11.04 -18.84
CA VAL A 285 17.20 11.75 -18.28
C VAL A 285 15.96 11.58 -19.15
N ASP A 286 16.09 11.68 -20.48
CA ASP A 286 14.95 11.56 -21.42
C ASP A 286 14.34 10.14 -21.40
N GLU A 287 15.17 9.12 -21.30
CA GLU A 287 14.72 7.74 -21.16
C GLU A 287 13.98 7.53 -19.84
N ALA A 288 14.56 7.99 -18.73
CA ALA A 288 13.94 7.89 -17.40
C ALA A 288 12.62 8.65 -17.31
N LEU A 289 12.51 9.85 -17.91
CA LEU A 289 11.26 10.60 -17.98
C LEU A 289 10.19 9.87 -18.78
N THR A 290 10.56 9.29 -19.93
CA THR A 290 9.62 8.51 -20.77
C THR A 290 9.08 7.31 -19.99
N LEU A 291 9.98 6.53 -19.38
CA LEU A 291 9.61 5.37 -18.58
C LEU A 291 8.76 5.75 -17.33
N ALA A 292 9.09 6.87 -16.69
CA ALA A 292 8.32 7.37 -15.55
C ALA A 292 6.89 7.76 -15.97
N ARG A 293 6.72 8.49 -17.07
CA ARG A 293 5.40 8.86 -17.59
C ARG A 293 4.54 7.64 -17.94
N GLU A 294 5.17 6.59 -18.48
CA GLU A 294 4.47 5.35 -18.84
C GLU A 294 4.13 4.49 -17.61
N ASN A 295 5.03 4.41 -16.62
CA ASN A 295 4.96 3.38 -15.60
C ASN A 295 4.60 3.89 -14.20
N ASN A 296 4.92 5.12 -13.83
CA ASN A 296 4.70 5.60 -12.47
C ASN A 296 3.19 5.66 -12.14
N PRO A 297 2.74 5.04 -11.04
CA PRO A 297 1.33 5.01 -10.64
C PRO A 297 0.71 6.39 -10.40
N LYS A 298 1.52 7.40 -10.07
CA LYS A 298 1.04 8.77 -9.86
C LYS A 298 0.38 9.36 -11.10
N PHE A 299 0.86 9.06 -12.32
CA PHE A 299 0.21 9.50 -13.55
C PHE A 299 -1.18 8.87 -13.75
N LEU A 300 -1.35 7.61 -13.35
CA LEU A 300 -2.66 6.96 -13.38
C LEU A 300 -3.59 7.51 -12.29
N ASP A 301 -3.04 7.86 -11.12
CA ASP A 301 -3.79 8.49 -10.04
C ASP A 301 -4.33 9.87 -10.45
N MET A 302 -3.49 10.72 -11.01
CA MET A 302 -3.90 12.02 -11.57
C MET A 302 -5.02 11.87 -12.61
N LYS A 303 -4.85 10.92 -13.54
CA LYS A 303 -5.87 10.63 -14.56
C LYS A 303 -7.18 10.13 -13.94
N GLN A 304 -7.11 9.28 -12.92
CA GLN A 304 -8.28 8.81 -12.17
C GLN A 304 -9.01 9.98 -11.52
N GLN A 305 -8.29 10.85 -10.79
CA GLN A 305 -8.88 12.00 -10.09
C GLN A 305 -9.58 12.97 -11.07
N VAL A 306 -8.97 13.24 -12.22
CA VAL A 306 -9.59 14.09 -13.25
C VAL A 306 -10.85 13.42 -13.79
N LEU A 307 -10.83 12.11 -14.10
CA LEU A 307 -12.02 11.39 -14.57
C LEU A 307 -13.15 11.35 -13.53
N GLU A 308 -12.83 11.23 -12.25
CA GLU A 308 -13.81 11.27 -11.16
C GLU A 308 -14.41 12.68 -11.00
N ALA A 309 -13.61 13.72 -11.17
CA ALA A 309 -14.09 15.11 -11.18
C ALA A 309 -14.98 15.40 -12.41
N GLU A 310 -14.61 14.90 -13.61
CA GLU A 310 -15.45 14.98 -14.82
C GLU A 310 -16.78 14.23 -14.64
N GLN A 311 -16.72 13.03 -14.01
CA GLN A 311 -17.91 12.26 -13.64
C GLN A 311 -18.86 13.09 -12.78
N GLN A 312 -18.33 13.81 -11.79
CA GLN A 312 -19.13 14.65 -10.89
C GLN A 312 -19.74 15.84 -11.62
N VAL A 313 -19.04 16.43 -12.59
CA VAL A 313 -19.59 17.49 -13.46
C VAL A 313 -20.72 16.96 -14.33
N ASP A 314 -20.54 15.79 -14.98
CA ASP A 314 -21.59 15.15 -15.78
C ASP A 314 -22.83 14.81 -14.93
N LYS A 315 -22.60 14.23 -13.73
CA LYS A 315 -23.65 13.90 -12.77
C LYS A 315 -24.47 15.13 -12.39
N THR A 316 -23.80 16.17 -11.87
CA THR A 316 -24.48 17.41 -11.43
C THR A 316 -25.17 18.15 -12.57
N LYS A 317 -24.60 18.10 -13.79
CA LYS A 317 -25.26 18.66 -15.00
C LYS A 317 -26.58 17.95 -15.30
N LYS A 318 -26.60 16.62 -15.27
CA LYS A 318 -27.80 15.82 -15.56
C LYS A 318 -28.82 15.88 -14.44
N GLU A 319 -28.38 15.89 -13.18
CA GLU A 319 -29.27 16.10 -12.03
C GLU A 319 -29.86 17.51 -11.97
N ALA A 320 -29.25 18.49 -12.64
CA ALA A 320 -29.78 19.84 -12.74
C ALA A 320 -30.95 19.93 -13.74
N MET A 321 -31.10 18.95 -14.65
CA MET A 321 -32.19 18.84 -15.58
C MET A 321 -33.44 18.22 -14.91
N PHE A 322 -34.51 18.00 -15.68
CA PHE A 322 -35.63 17.20 -15.17
C PHE A 322 -35.26 15.72 -15.13
N ASN A 323 -35.85 14.99 -14.19
CA ASN A 323 -35.71 13.54 -14.12
C ASN A 323 -36.93 12.91 -14.82
N ALA A 324 -36.66 12.08 -15.79
CA ALA A 324 -37.68 11.25 -16.43
C ALA A 324 -37.22 9.78 -16.35
N SER A 325 -38.15 8.89 -16.05
CA SER A 325 -37.90 7.46 -16.07
C SER A 325 -39.05 6.73 -16.74
N ILE A 326 -38.72 5.67 -17.45
CA ILE A 326 -39.65 4.73 -18.01
C ILE A 326 -39.46 3.38 -17.35
N ASN A 327 -40.56 2.73 -17.01
CA ASN A 327 -40.59 1.35 -16.58
C ASN A 327 -41.62 0.61 -17.41
N ALA A 328 -41.21 -0.38 -18.17
CA ALA A 328 -42.07 -1.20 -19.01
C ALA A 328 -41.90 -2.66 -18.61
N SER A 329 -43.00 -3.37 -18.42
CA SER A 329 -42.96 -4.80 -18.12
C SER A 329 -44.13 -5.53 -18.77
N ILE A 330 -43.89 -6.76 -19.15
CA ILE A 330 -44.87 -7.72 -19.62
C ILE A 330 -44.77 -8.98 -18.82
N GLY A 331 -45.88 -9.56 -18.44
CA GLY A 331 -45.89 -10.76 -17.64
C GLY A 331 -47.30 -11.35 -17.53
N PHE A 332 -47.42 -12.20 -16.53
CA PHE A 332 -48.69 -12.86 -16.22
C PHE A 332 -48.94 -12.77 -14.72
N ASN A 333 -50.21 -12.57 -14.33
CA ASN A 333 -50.60 -12.62 -12.92
C ASN A 333 -51.88 -13.42 -12.74
N GLN A 334 -52.10 -13.90 -11.56
CA GLN A 334 -53.35 -14.56 -11.16
C GLN A 334 -53.57 -14.41 -9.67
N VAL A 335 -54.83 -14.36 -9.31
CA VAL A 335 -55.30 -14.31 -7.92
C VAL A 335 -56.30 -15.43 -7.71
N SER A 336 -56.17 -16.22 -6.62
CA SER A 336 -57.09 -17.30 -6.26
C SER A 336 -57.10 -17.57 -4.76
N ASP A 337 -58.17 -18.14 -4.29
CA ASP A 337 -58.28 -18.64 -2.86
C ASP A 337 -57.43 -19.87 -2.61
N LYS A 338 -56.97 -20.57 -3.66
CA LYS A 338 -56.15 -21.78 -3.57
C LYS A 338 -54.86 -21.64 -4.35
N MET A 339 -53.74 -22.02 -3.75
CA MET A 339 -52.43 -21.93 -4.35
C MET A 339 -52.32 -22.60 -5.73
N LYS A 340 -52.90 -23.80 -5.90
CA LYS A 340 -52.88 -24.50 -7.21
C LYS A 340 -53.59 -23.75 -8.30
N GLU A 341 -54.72 -23.10 -7.98
CA GLU A 341 -55.52 -22.33 -8.92
C GLU A 341 -54.89 -21.00 -9.28
N ALA A 342 -54.09 -20.41 -8.39
CA ALA A 342 -53.34 -19.18 -8.62
C ALA A 342 -52.23 -19.35 -9.68
N TYR A 343 -51.85 -20.57 -10.06
CA TYR A 343 -50.95 -20.82 -11.21
C TYR A 343 -51.71 -21.31 -12.46
N ARG A 344 -53.01 -21.41 -12.39
CA ARG A 344 -53.84 -21.95 -13.47
C ARG A 344 -54.43 -20.77 -14.29
N ASN A 345 -54.22 -20.81 -15.61
CA ASN A 345 -54.73 -19.79 -16.52
C ASN A 345 -54.37 -18.33 -16.09
N PRO A 346 -53.09 -18.01 -15.87
CA PRO A 346 -52.70 -16.65 -15.51
C PRO A 346 -53.07 -15.67 -16.66
N LEU A 347 -53.50 -14.50 -16.25
CA LEU A 347 -53.89 -13.43 -17.21
C LEU A 347 -52.66 -12.60 -17.56
N GLN A 348 -52.62 -12.13 -18.79
CA GLN A 348 -51.57 -11.21 -19.25
C GLN A 348 -51.63 -9.91 -18.47
N GLN A 349 -50.48 -9.41 -18.08
CA GLN A 349 -50.28 -8.16 -17.39
C GLN A 349 -49.22 -7.34 -18.11
N ASP A 350 -49.63 -6.21 -18.69
CA ASP A 350 -48.74 -5.25 -19.32
C ASP A 350 -48.73 -3.97 -18.49
N VAL A 351 -47.53 -3.50 -18.14
CA VAL A 351 -47.39 -2.25 -17.40
C VAL A 351 -46.39 -1.36 -18.14
N VAL A 352 -46.79 -0.17 -18.51
CA VAL A 352 -45.92 0.89 -18.96
C VAL A 352 -46.18 2.10 -18.09
N SER A 353 -45.17 2.55 -17.40
CA SER A 353 -45.25 3.75 -16.56
C SER A 353 -44.13 4.71 -16.88
N GLU A 354 -44.47 5.95 -17.11
CA GLU A 354 -43.54 7.05 -17.26
C GLU A 354 -43.67 7.96 -16.04
N SER A 355 -42.55 8.37 -15.50
CA SER A 355 -42.48 9.33 -14.40
C SER A 355 -41.59 10.48 -14.80
N VAL A 356 -42.11 11.71 -14.69
CA VAL A 356 -41.39 12.94 -14.99
C VAL A 356 -41.42 13.82 -13.73
N SER A 357 -40.24 14.19 -13.23
CA SER A 357 -40.10 15.12 -12.12
C SER A 357 -39.34 16.36 -12.58
N ILE A 358 -40.04 17.49 -12.60
CA ILE A 358 -39.50 18.77 -13.04
C ILE A 358 -39.35 19.67 -11.81
N PRO A 359 -38.15 20.07 -11.44
CA PRO A 359 -37.94 21.01 -10.35
C PRO A 359 -38.34 22.42 -10.82
N LEU A 360 -39.39 22.96 -10.25
CA LEU A 360 -39.87 24.29 -10.63
C LEU A 360 -39.11 25.41 -9.94
N VAL A 361 -38.79 25.25 -8.65
CA VAL A 361 -38.06 26.22 -7.86
C VAL A 361 -37.10 25.50 -6.90
N ASP A 362 -35.82 25.80 -6.96
CA ASP A 362 -34.79 25.27 -6.09
C ASP A 362 -33.84 26.35 -5.55
N TRP A 363 -34.18 27.61 -5.78
CA TRP A 363 -33.41 28.78 -5.34
C TRP A 363 -31.93 28.77 -5.79
N GLY A 364 -31.64 28.06 -6.88
CA GLY A 364 -30.30 27.96 -7.46
C GLY A 364 -29.40 26.85 -6.88
N VAL A 365 -29.91 25.96 -6.04
CA VAL A 365 -29.15 24.85 -5.42
C VAL A 365 -28.49 23.98 -6.48
N ARG A 366 -29.18 23.58 -7.54
CA ARG A 366 -28.65 22.74 -8.62
C ARG A 366 -27.59 23.46 -9.43
N LYS A 367 -27.81 24.73 -9.79
CA LYS A 367 -26.81 25.57 -10.44
C LYS A 367 -25.56 25.72 -9.59
N GLY A 368 -25.74 25.94 -8.28
CA GLY A 368 -24.65 26.02 -7.29
C GLY A 368 -23.83 24.72 -7.25
N LYS A 369 -24.48 23.57 -7.12
CA LYS A 369 -23.81 22.24 -7.14
C LYS A 369 -23.02 22.00 -8.41
N HIS A 370 -23.58 22.35 -9.58
CA HIS A 370 -22.89 22.21 -10.86
C HIS A 370 -21.67 23.14 -10.97
N ASN A 371 -21.79 24.39 -10.51
CA ASN A 371 -20.67 25.32 -10.50
C ASN A 371 -19.56 24.87 -9.53
N ILE A 372 -19.91 24.33 -8.35
CA ILE A 372 -18.96 23.72 -7.42
C ILE A 372 -18.22 22.56 -8.12
N ALA A 373 -18.93 21.66 -8.78
CA ALA A 373 -18.32 20.54 -9.49
C ALA A 373 -17.36 21.01 -10.61
N LYS A 374 -17.73 22.05 -11.38
CA LYS A 374 -16.83 22.64 -12.39
C LYS A 374 -15.57 23.24 -11.76
N ASN A 375 -15.72 24.01 -10.69
CA ASN A 375 -14.57 24.61 -10.03
C ASN A 375 -13.65 23.54 -9.43
N ASN A 376 -14.23 22.48 -8.84
CA ASN A 376 -13.45 21.34 -8.34
C ASN A 376 -12.71 20.61 -9.47
N LEU A 377 -13.32 20.45 -10.65
CA LEU A 377 -12.63 19.90 -11.82
C LEU A 377 -11.43 20.76 -12.22
N ASN A 378 -11.59 22.09 -12.28
CA ASN A 378 -10.49 23.00 -12.59
C ASN A 378 -9.36 22.89 -11.54
N VAL A 379 -9.70 22.85 -10.25
CA VAL A 379 -8.73 22.65 -9.18
C VAL A 379 -8.01 21.31 -9.34
N THR A 380 -8.73 20.22 -9.60
CA THR A 380 -8.15 18.89 -9.81
C THR A 380 -7.20 18.86 -11.00
N GLN A 381 -7.57 19.51 -12.13
CA GLN A 381 -6.71 19.61 -13.31
C GLN A 381 -5.41 20.39 -13.03
N ILE A 382 -5.50 21.50 -12.29
CA ILE A 382 -4.31 22.28 -11.88
C ILE A 382 -3.44 21.45 -10.95
N SER A 383 -4.02 20.77 -9.95
CA SER A 383 -3.29 19.89 -9.02
C SER A 383 -2.61 18.74 -9.75
N ALA A 384 -3.30 18.12 -10.72
CA ALA A 384 -2.72 17.07 -11.56
C ALA A 384 -1.51 17.57 -12.35
N ARG A 385 -1.61 18.77 -12.94
CA ARG A 385 -0.47 19.37 -13.65
C ARG A 385 0.70 19.70 -12.73
N GLN A 386 0.42 20.17 -11.52
CA GLN A 386 1.46 20.45 -10.53
C GLN A 386 2.18 19.16 -10.08
N GLU A 387 1.42 18.10 -9.82
CA GLU A 387 2.00 16.78 -9.44
C GLU A 387 2.82 16.19 -10.59
N GLU A 388 2.38 16.36 -11.85
CA GLU A 388 3.14 15.94 -13.03
C GLU A 388 4.53 16.62 -13.05
N LEU A 389 4.58 17.94 -12.87
CA LEU A 389 5.83 18.68 -12.81
C LEU A 389 6.71 18.22 -11.63
N THR A 390 6.13 17.95 -10.47
CA THR A 390 6.86 17.44 -9.31
C THR A 390 7.49 16.07 -9.58
N VAL A 391 6.74 15.16 -10.22
CA VAL A 391 7.30 13.83 -10.58
C VAL A 391 8.41 13.97 -11.62
N GLU A 392 8.25 14.83 -12.62
CA GLU A 392 9.29 15.09 -13.62
C GLU A 392 10.56 15.69 -12.98
N GLU A 393 10.42 16.64 -12.06
CA GLU A 393 11.52 17.19 -11.29
C GLU A 393 12.23 16.14 -10.45
N ASP A 394 11.48 15.30 -9.72
CA ASP A 394 12.02 14.19 -8.93
C ASP A 394 12.87 13.23 -9.81
N VAL A 395 12.39 12.92 -11.01
CA VAL A 395 13.13 12.05 -11.95
C VAL A 395 14.42 12.71 -12.41
N ILE A 396 14.36 13.96 -12.86
CA ILE A 396 15.54 14.71 -13.35
C ILE A 396 16.61 14.81 -12.26
N MET A 397 16.22 15.23 -11.06
CA MET A 397 17.14 15.38 -9.94
C MET A 397 17.74 14.04 -9.52
N THR A 398 16.91 12.98 -9.45
CA THR A 398 17.39 11.66 -9.01
C THR A 398 18.34 11.04 -10.03
N VAL A 399 18.10 11.22 -11.33
CA VAL A 399 19.03 10.77 -12.40
C VAL A 399 20.33 11.54 -12.34
N GLY A 400 20.26 12.87 -12.16
CA GLY A 400 21.45 13.71 -11.98
C GLY A 400 22.31 13.28 -10.79
N ASP A 401 21.66 13.07 -9.64
CA ASP A 401 22.33 12.59 -8.43
C ASP A 401 22.98 11.21 -8.65
N PHE A 402 22.24 10.26 -9.25
CA PHE A 402 22.75 8.93 -9.52
C PHE A 402 24.02 8.94 -10.40
N ASN A 403 23.99 9.67 -11.50
CA ASN A 403 25.10 9.74 -12.44
C ASN A 403 26.39 10.32 -11.83
N ILE A 404 26.27 11.15 -10.78
CA ILE A 404 27.40 11.72 -10.05
C ILE A 404 27.96 10.72 -9.02
N GLN A 405 27.10 9.87 -8.41
CA GLN A 405 27.48 9.00 -7.30
C GLN A 405 28.62 8.02 -7.66
N GLN A 406 28.69 7.56 -8.89
CA GLN A 406 29.75 6.63 -9.32
C GLN A 406 31.16 7.26 -9.20
N ASN A 407 31.30 8.50 -9.61
CA ASN A 407 32.55 9.24 -9.47
C ASN A 407 32.87 9.48 -7.98
N LEU A 408 31.85 9.76 -7.17
CA LEU A 408 32.01 9.98 -5.74
C LEU A 408 32.46 8.70 -5.01
N ILE A 409 31.94 7.51 -5.39
CA ILE A 409 32.39 6.23 -4.84
C ILE A 409 33.86 6.02 -5.15
N SER A 410 34.29 6.20 -6.42
CA SER A 410 35.69 6.01 -6.82
C SER A 410 36.64 6.93 -6.07
N SER A 411 36.28 8.20 -5.94
CA SER A 411 37.05 9.19 -5.18
C SER A 411 37.11 8.88 -3.67
N ALA A 412 35.98 8.41 -3.11
CA ALA A 412 35.90 8.06 -1.70
C ALA A 412 36.68 6.77 -1.37
N GLU A 413 36.70 5.79 -2.29
CA GLU A 413 37.49 4.58 -2.17
C GLU A 413 38.97 4.89 -2.19
N GLU A 414 39.44 5.69 -3.16
CA GLU A 414 40.85 6.13 -3.24
C GLU A 414 41.25 6.95 -1.99
N ALA A 415 40.38 7.86 -1.53
CA ALA A 415 40.63 8.63 -0.31
C ALA A 415 40.73 7.74 0.93
N LEU A 416 39.93 6.67 1.02
CA LEU A 416 40.00 5.71 2.11
C LEU A 416 41.32 4.95 2.10
N ASP A 417 41.75 4.42 0.95
CA ASP A 417 43.01 3.69 0.80
C ASP A 417 44.20 4.57 1.17
N LEU A 418 44.24 5.80 0.69
CA LEU A 418 45.27 6.77 1.05
C LEU A 418 45.28 7.11 2.55
N ALA A 419 44.10 7.28 3.16
CA ALA A 419 43.99 7.61 4.58
C ALA A 419 44.42 6.43 5.47
N VAL A 420 44.09 5.19 5.10
CA VAL A 420 44.55 3.95 5.81
C VAL A 420 46.05 3.84 5.73
N MET A 421 46.68 4.01 4.55
CA MET A 421 48.13 3.99 4.38
C MET A 421 48.80 5.11 5.21
N ALA A 422 48.28 6.34 5.13
CA ALA A 422 48.80 7.48 5.88
C ALA A 422 48.78 7.26 7.41
N TYR A 423 47.68 6.71 7.93
CA TYR A 423 47.57 6.39 9.33
C TYR A 423 48.57 5.29 9.75
N SER A 424 48.67 4.22 8.98
CA SER A 424 49.62 3.14 9.23
C SER A 424 51.05 3.62 9.28
N GLU A 425 51.47 4.44 8.30
CA GLU A 425 52.81 5.02 8.25
C GLU A 425 53.05 6.00 9.42
N THR A 426 52.08 6.88 9.72
CA THR A 426 52.20 7.83 10.83
C THR A 426 52.29 7.09 12.19
N LYS A 427 51.55 6.01 12.38
CA LYS A 427 51.61 5.16 13.56
C LYS A 427 52.97 4.51 13.72
N GLN A 428 53.57 3.97 12.66
CA GLN A 428 54.92 3.42 12.69
C GLN A 428 55.96 4.49 13.04
N ARG A 429 55.89 5.66 12.40
CA ARG A 429 56.80 6.81 12.70
C ARG A 429 56.67 7.30 14.12
N PHE A 430 55.44 7.32 14.67
CA PHE A 430 55.21 7.66 16.07
C PHE A 430 55.89 6.63 17.00
N MET A 431 55.76 5.35 16.72
CA MET A 431 56.35 4.28 17.53
C MET A 431 57.89 4.39 17.60
N ILE A 432 58.56 4.86 16.58
CA ILE A 432 60.02 5.09 16.54
C ILE A 432 60.43 6.52 16.92
N GLY A 433 59.49 7.37 17.38
CA GLY A 433 59.77 8.72 17.85
C GLY A 433 59.99 9.77 16.75
N LYS A 434 59.61 9.49 15.50
CA LYS A 434 59.76 10.39 14.36
C LYS A 434 58.45 11.14 13.95
N ALA A 435 57.38 10.95 14.71
CA ALA A 435 56.14 11.70 14.57
C ALA A 435 55.60 12.11 15.94
N ASP A 436 54.88 13.22 16.01
CA ASP A 436 54.21 13.70 17.21
C ASP A 436 52.79 13.16 17.36
N ILE A 437 52.18 13.35 18.53
CA ILE A 437 50.85 12.87 18.88
C ILE A 437 49.78 13.56 18.01
N ASN A 438 49.94 14.82 17.73
CA ASN A 438 48.93 15.58 16.91
C ASN A 438 48.85 15.03 15.49
N SER A 439 50.01 14.74 14.88
CA SER A 439 50.07 14.11 13.56
C SER A 439 49.39 12.74 13.54
N LEU A 440 49.56 11.96 14.60
CA LEU A 440 48.89 10.64 14.72
C LEU A 440 47.37 10.79 14.86
N THR A 441 46.92 11.65 15.76
CA THR A 441 45.48 11.91 15.95
C THR A 441 44.81 12.46 14.70
N LEU A 442 45.48 13.39 13.98
CA LEU A 442 45.00 13.93 12.74
C LEU A 442 44.85 12.84 11.65
N SER A 443 45.86 11.94 11.53
CA SER A 443 45.78 10.85 10.52
C SER A 443 44.71 9.82 10.87
N LEU A 444 44.46 9.54 12.14
CA LEU A 444 43.38 8.69 12.62
C LEU A 444 41.99 9.30 12.27
N ASN A 445 41.81 10.59 12.58
CA ASN A 445 40.56 11.27 12.27
C ASN A 445 40.26 11.28 10.76
N ARG A 446 41.28 11.48 9.93
CA ARG A 446 41.16 11.41 8.46
C ARG A 446 40.77 10.01 7.98
N GLN A 447 41.36 8.96 8.58
CA GLN A 447 40.97 7.58 8.25
C GLN A 447 39.49 7.33 8.60
N GLN A 448 39.05 7.73 9.79
CA GLN A 448 37.67 7.56 10.23
C GLN A 448 36.68 8.33 9.33
N GLU A 449 37.04 9.55 8.94
CA GLU A 449 36.24 10.37 8.03
C GLU A 449 36.16 9.75 6.63
N ALA A 450 37.27 9.30 6.07
CA ALA A 450 37.33 8.62 4.79
C ALA A 450 36.49 7.35 4.78
N GLN A 451 36.54 6.55 5.86
CA GLN A 451 35.69 5.34 6.00
C GLN A 451 34.20 5.68 5.98
N ARG A 452 33.79 6.72 6.73
CA ARG A 452 32.40 7.18 6.73
C ARG A 452 31.96 7.67 5.36
N ASN A 453 32.80 8.45 4.70
CA ASN A 453 32.53 9.01 3.37
C ASN A 453 32.36 7.91 2.32
N TYR A 454 33.18 6.86 2.36
CA TYR A 454 33.05 5.70 1.46
C TYR A 454 31.73 4.96 1.66
N ILE A 455 31.38 4.65 2.93
CA ILE A 455 30.09 3.96 3.22
C ILE A 455 28.91 4.84 2.80
N SER A 456 28.99 6.15 3.05
CA SER A 456 27.94 7.11 2.64
C SER A 456 27.80 7.23 1.11
N ALA A 457 28.92 7.19 0.37
CA ALA A 457 28.89 7.21 -1.09
C ALA A 457 28.21 5.95 -1.64
N LEU A 458 28.53 4.76 -1.11
CA LEU A 458 27.85 3.51 -1.45
C LEU A 458 26.36 3.58 -1.12
N GLN A 459 25.99 4.10 0.04
CA GLN A 459 24.59 4.27 0.45
C GLN A 459 23.84 5.17 -0.54
N ASN A 460 24.38 6.33 -0.84
CA ASN A 460 23.75 7.31 -1.73
C ASN A 460 23.56 6.74 -3.14
N TYR A 461 24.53 5.98 -3.66
CA TYR A 461 24.39 5.29 -4.94
C TYR A 461 23.19 4.34 -4.95
N TRP A 462 23.12 3.43 -3.98
CA TRP A 462 22.04 2.43 -3.93
C TRP A 462 20.68 3.04 -3.64
N LEU A 463 20.61 4.08 -2.80
CA LEU A 463 19.37 4.83 -2.57
C LEU A 463 18.90 5.53 -3.85
N SER A 464 19.77 6.19 -4.57
CA SER A 464 19.43 6.84 -5.86
C SER A 464 19.00 5.81 -6.89
N TYR A 465 19.66 4.64 -6.95
CA TYR A 465 19.31 3.55 -7.84
C TYR A 465 17.90 3.01 -7.58
N PHE A 466 17.58 2.67 -6.33
CA PHE A 466 16.23 2.17 -5.99
C PHE A 466 15.17 3.27 -6.12
N LYS A 467 15.52 4.53 -5.88
CA LYS A 467 14.63 5.65 -6.13
C LYS A 467 14.29 5.82 -7.61
N ILE A 468 15.27 5.67 -8.53
CA ILE A 468 15.02 5.70 -9.97
C ILE A 468 14.15 4.50 -10.37
N ARG A 469 14.46 3.29 -9.92
CA ARG A 469 13.64 2.08 -10.16
C ARG A 469 12.20 2.30 -9.70
N LYS A 470 12.00 2.87 -8.52
CA LYS A 470 10.69 3.23 -7.98
C LYS A 470 9.93 4.23 -8.87
N LEU A 471 10.61 5.26 -9.35
CA LEU A 471 10.01 6.31 -10.18
C LEU A 471 9.64 5.82 -11.59
N THR A 472 10.46 4.93 -12.17
CA THR A 472 10.33 4.46 -13.56
C THR A 472 9.71 3.08 -13.69
N LEU A 473 9.64 2.29 -12.61
CA LEU A 473 9.33 0.86 -12.57
C LEU A 473 10.15 0.07 -13.61
N HIS A 474 11.42 0.45 -13.77
CA HIS A 474 12.35 -0.16 -14.70
C HIS A 474 13.68 -0.43 -14.01
N ASP A 475 14.27 -1.59 -14.28
CA ASP A 475 15.60 -1.96 -13.84
C ASP A 475 16.60 -1.61 -14.93
N PHE A 476 17.43 -0.59 -14.71
CA PHE A 476 18.42 -0.12 -15.67
C PHE A 476 19.66 -1.03 -15.76
N GLU A 477 19.91 -1.89 -14.76
CA GLU A 477 21.02 -2.86 -14.82
C GLU A 477 20.69 -4.03 -15.75
N THR A 478 19.46 -4.53 -15.70
CA THR A 478 18.99 -5.65 -16.53
C THR A 478 18.32 -5.18 -17.82
N GLY A 479 17.88 -3.92 -17.90
CA GLY A 479 17.14 -3.36 -19.04
C GLY A 479 15.69 -3.87 -19.11
N ILE A 480 15.13 -4.39 -18.01
CA ILE A 480 13.81 -5.03 -17.98
C ILE A 480 12.82 -4.20 -17.16
N SER A 481 11.57 -4.11 -17.65
CA SER A 481 10.48 -3.51 -16.88
C SER A 481 10.08 -4.43 -15.73
N LEU A 482 9.99 -3.89 -14.51
CA LEU A 482 9.58 -4.63 -13.31
C LEU A 482 8.19 -5.24 -13.45
N ALA A 483 7.32 -4.67 -14.28
CA ALA A 483 6.00 -5.23 -14.56
C ALA A 483 6.02 -6.54 -15.33
N ARG A 484 7.12 -6.85 -16.06
CA ARG A 484 7.30 -8.14 -16.78
C ARG A 484 7.84 -9.24 -15.87
N GLU A 485 8.62 -8.88 -14.86
CA GLU A 485 9.18 -9.82 -13.89
C GLU A 485 8.17 -10.27 -12.84
N PHE A 486 7.13 -9.45 -12.60
CA PHE A 486 6.17 -9.70 -11.53
C PHE A 486 4.94 -10.47 -12.06
N ASP A 487 4.78 -11.71 -11.60
CA ASP A 487 3.56 -12.48 -11.85
C ASP A 487 2.46 -12.12 -10.85
N PHE A 488 1.53 -11.27 -11.29
CA PHE A 488 0.37 -10.85 -10.50
C PHE A 488 -0.61 -11.98 -10.18
N THR A 489 -0.42 -13.18 -10.74
CA THR A 489 -1.29 -14.34 -10.51
C THR A 489 -0.76 -15.29 -9.42
N HIS A 490 0.53 -15.28 -9.14
CA HIS A 490 1.19 -16.10 -8.13
C HIS A 490 1.06 -15.53 -6.71
N GLY A 491 -0.14 -15.35 -6.23
CA GLY A 491 -0.37 -14.84 -4.88
C GLY A 491 -1.84 -14.60 -4.55
N LEU A 492 -2.70 -15.01 -5.50
CA LEU A 492 -4.17 -14.92 -5.36
C LEU A 492 -4.71 -16.28 -4.83
#